data_7a7e0a9ec7ffd8432cdbf96f19b61d7e
#
_entry.id   7a7e0a9ec7ffd8432cdbf96f19b61d7e
#
_cell.length_a   1.000
_cell.length_b   1.000
_cell.length_c   1.000
_cell.angle_alpha   90.00
_cell.angle_beta   90.00
_cell.angle_gamma   90.00
#
_symmetry.space_group_name_H-M   'P 1'
#
loop_
_entity.id
_entity.type
_entity.pdbx_description
1 polymer ?
#
loop_
_entity_poly.entity_id
_entity_poly.type
_entity_poly.pdbx_seq_one_letter_code
_entity_poly.pdbx_strand_id
1 'polypeptide(L)'
;SVRAPGDIVLSSGFLCFSRHCGFLDALQQSQLSVAAYVGTSSGALAASMAAAGADADAVAEELSRTRPLASCRPSATPWRGAFSTRALRKRIGRVLPATFEELGKPLGVGVYDRATGEPRLVTSGDLPRAVAASCAVPGLFAPVRLADGALYLDGGAVDRTFLALHKAWRPERRAVCHLVKDDGVELVQRDGII
;
A
#
# COMPACT_ATOMS: atom_id res chain seq x y z
N SER A 1 -6.62 -25.66 -17.19
CA SER A 1 -6.92 -24.31 -17.66
C SER A 1 -6.17 -23.31 -16.80
N VAL A 2 -5.30 -22.51 -17.38
CA VAL A 2 -4.62 -21.41 -16.68
C VAL A 2 -5.70 -20.42 -16.24
N ARG A 3 -5.88 -20.26 -14.91
CA ARG A 3 -6.83 -19.27 -14.38
C ARG A 3 -6.37 -17.88 -14.88
N ALA A 4 -7.32 -17.07 -15.34
CA ALA A 4 -7.01 -15.69 -15.75
C ALA A 4 -6.32 -14.95 -14.60
N PRO A 5 -5.27 -14.15 -14.87
CA PRO A 5 -4.56 -13.41 -13.84
C PRO A 5 -5.52 -12.49 -13.09
N GLY A 6 -5.47 -12.57 -11.76
CA GLY A 6 -6.26 -11.72 -10.85
C GLY A 6 -5.46 -10.55 -10.32
N ASP A 7 -6.15 -9.57 -9.75
CA ASP A 7 -5.51 -8.48 -9.04
C ASP A 7 -5.42 -8.83 -7.53
N ILE A 8 -4.43 -8.29 -6.85
CA ILE A 8 -4.23 -8.50 -5.41
C ILE A 8 -4.44 -7.19 -4.68
N VAL A 9 -5.29 -7.22 -3.66
CA VAL A 9 -5.55 -6.08 -2.77
C VAL A 9 -5.00 -6.39 -1.38
N LEU A 10 -4.07 -5.58 -0.90
CA LEU A 10 -3.48 -5.68 0.44
C LEU A 10 -4.00 -4.55 1.32
N SER A 11 -4.76 -4.91 2.35
CA SER A 11 -5.43 -3.95 3.22
C SER A 11 -4.46 -3.15 4.10
N SER A 12 -4.94 -2.05 4.66
CA SER A 12 -4.25 -1.41 5.78
C SER A 12 -4.24 -2.32 7.01
N GLY A 13 -3.15 -2.24 7.78
CA GLY A 13 -3.00 -2.92 9.04
C GLY A 13 -1.78 -2.37 9.76
N PHE A 14 -1.96 -1.70 10.90
CA PHE A 14 -0.86 -1.05 11.60
C PHE A 14 0.21 -2.09 12.00
N LEU A 15 1.44 -1.94 11.46
CA LEU A 15 2.59 -2.82 11.69
C LEU A 15 2.39 -4.31 11.31
N CYS A 16 1.36 -4.65 10.54
CA CYS A 16 1.06 -6.03 10.16
C CYS A 16 1.83 -6.50 8.90
N PHE A 17 3.06 -6.06 8.73
CA PHE A 17 3.90 -6.40 7.56
C PHE A 17 4.10 -7.91 7.39
N SER A 18 4.36 -8.64 8.49
CA SER A 18 4.59 -10.09 8.45
C SER A 18 3.42 -10.88 7.88
N ARG A 19 2.18 -10.41 8.12
CA ARG A 19 0.98 -11.05 7.56
C ARG A 19 0.89 -10.88 6.05
N HIS A 20 1.23 -9.69 5.53
CA HIS A 20 1.32 -9.46 4.08
C HIS A 20 2.44 -10.29 3.45
N CYS A 21 3.61 -10.40 4.10
CA CYS A 21 4.70 -11.23 3.61
C CYS A 21 4.29 -12.71 3.51
N GLY A 22 3.67 -13.27 4.55
CA GLY A 22 3.18 -14.65 4.52
C GLY A 22 2.11 -14.89 3.45
N PHE A 23 1.23 -13.92 3.20
CA PHE A 23 0.26 -13.99 2.10
C PHE A 23 0.95 -13.96 0.73
N LEU A 24 1.94 -13.07 0.53
CA LEU A 24 2.70 -12.99 -0.72
C LEU A 24 3.52 -14.26 -0.98
N ASP A 25 4.08 -14.88 0.07
CA ASP A 25 4.76 -16.17 -0.02
C ASP A 25 3.81 -17.29 -0.46
N ALA A 26 2.64 -17.42 0.20
CA ALA A 26 1.62 -18.39 -0.21
C ALA A 26 1.12 -18.15 -1.64
N LEU A 27 0.98 -16.88 -2.05
CA LEU A 27 0.61 -16.50 -3.41
C LEU A 27 1.68 -16.94 -4.43
N GLN A 28 2.97 -16.73 -4.12
CA GLN A 28 4.09 -17.14 -4.96
C GLN A 28 4.14 -18.66 -5.10
N GLN A 29 3.99 -19.41 -4.00
CA GLN A 29 3.95 -20.87 -3.99
C GLN A 29 2.77 -21.45 -4.79
N SER A 30 1.63 -20.74 -4.80
CA SER A 30 0.44 -21.15 -5.55
C SER A 30 0.56 -21.01 -7.07
N GLN A 31 1.63 -20.37 -7.56
CA GLN A 31 1.87 -20.06 -8.98
C GLN A 31 0.73 -19.27 -9.65
N LEU A 32 -0.09 -18.57 -8.86
CA LEU A 32 -1.14 -17.73 -9.39
C LEU A 32 -0.54 -16.51 -10.10
N SER A 33 -0.99 -16.27 -11.32
CA SER A 33 -0.58 -15.08 -12.06
C SER A 33 -1.27 -13.83 -11.49
N VAL A 34 -0.47 -12.83 -11.10
CA VAL A 34 -0.97 -11.53 -10.61
C VAL A 34 -0.88 -10.50 -11.72
N ALA A 35 -2.01 -9.83 -12.01
CA ALA A 35 -2.09 -8.81 -13.06
C ALA A 35 -1.81 -7.39 -12.52
N ALA A 36 -2.21 -7.06 -11.30
CA ALA A 36 -1.96 -5.77 -10.67
C ALA A 36 -2.05 -5.89 -9.15
N TYR A 37 -1.57 -4.87 -8.46
CA TYR A 37 -1.67 -4.74 -7.01
C TYR A 37 -2.42 -3.48 -6.60
N VAL A 38 -3.13 -3.54 -5.48
CA VAL A 38 -3.61 -2.38 -4.73
C VAL A 38 -3.13 -2.53 -3.29
N GLY A 39 -2.68 -1.46 -2.70
CA GLY A 39 -2.23 -1.51 -1.30
C GLY A 39 -2.54 -0.23 -0.53
N THR A 40 -2.79 -0.39 0.77
CA THR A 40 -3.05 0.72 1.67
C THR A 40 -2.17 0.59 2.91
N SER A 41 -1.48 1.67 3.32
CA SER A 41 -0.62 1.70 4.51
C SER A 41 0.47 0.59 4.47
N SER A 42 0.48 -0.33 5.43
CA SER A 42 1.40 -1.50 5.41
C SER A 42 1.22 -2.35 4.14
N GLY A 43 -0.02 -2.47 3.65
CA GLY A 43 -0.31 -3.13 2.38
C GLY A 43 0.27 -2.38 1.18
N ALA A 44 0.35 -1.04 1.21
CA ALA A 44 0.98 -0.26 0.13
C ALA A 44 2.49 -0.52 0.06
N LEU A 45 3.18 -0.66 1.20
CA LEU A 45 4.59 -1.04 1.24
C LEU A 45 4.82 -2.42 0.61
N ALA A 46 4.07 -3.43 1.04
CA ALA A 46 4.19 -4.79 0.53
C ALA A 46 3.81 -4.88 -0.97
N ALA A 47 2.69 -4.26 -1.36
CA ALA A 47 2.20 -4.25 -2.74
C ALA A 47 3.19 -3.54 -3.69
N SER A 48 3.79 -2.42 -3.28
CA SER A 48 4.73 -1.68 -4.12
C SER A 48 6.01 -2.47 -4.39
N MET A 49 6.54 -3.18 -3.39
CA MET A 49 7.71 -4.04 -3.57
C MET A 49 7.39 -5.25 -4.46
N ALA A 50 6.24 -5.90 -4.25
CA ALA A 50 5.79 -7.00 -5.11
C ALA A 50 5.54 -6.54 -6.55
N ALA A 51 4.96 -5.34 -6.76
CA ALA A 51 4.77 -4.75 -8.08
C ALA A 51 6.10 -4.39 -8.78
N ALA A 52 7.14 -4.05 -8.00
CA ALA A 52 8.49 -3.84 -8.48
C ALA A 52 9.25 -5.14 -8.80
N GLY A 53 8.65 -6.31 -8.52
CA GLY A 53 9.24 -7.62 -8.82
C GLY A 53 10.00 -8.26 -7.66
N ALA A 54 9.94 -7.70 -6.45
CA ALA A 54 10.51 -8.35 -5.27
C ALA A 54 9.71 -9.63 -4.92
N ASP A 55 10.43 -10.69 -4.59
CA ASP A 55 9.82 -11.89 -4.04
C ASP A 55 9.40 -11.69 -2.55
N ALA A 56 8.70 -12.66 -1.99
CA ALA A 56 8.17 -12.57 -0.64
C ALA A 56 9.28 -12.43 0.41
N ASP A 57 10.42 -13.11 0.21
CA ASP A 57 11.56 -13.06 1.13
C ASP A 57 12.22 -11.69 1.11
N ALA A 58 12.45 -11.10 -0.06
CA ALA A 58 12.98 -9.75 -0.20
C ALA A 58 12.06 -8.69 0.43
N VAL A 59 10.73 -8.84 0.27
CA VAL A 59 9.74 -7.98 0.94
C VAL A 59 9.86 -8.14 2.46
N ALA A 60 9.90 -9.36 2.98
CA ALA A 60 10.00 -9.63 4.40
C ALA A 60 11.31 -9.10 5.00
N GLU A 61 12.44 -9.32 4.33
CA GLU A 61 13.75 -8.83 4.75
C GLU A 61 13.77 -7.30 4.84
N GLU A 62 13.32 -6.59 3.79
CA GLU A 62 13.33 -5.13 3.79
C GLU A 62 12.40 -4.55 4.86
N LEU A 63 11.21 -5.10 5.04
CA LEU A 63 10.26 -4.61 6.04
C LEU A 63 10.68 -4.92 7.48
N SER A 64 11.44 -6.00 7.72
CA SER A 64 11.95 -6.37 9.05
C SER A 64 13.24 -5.65 9.46
N ARG A 65 14.02 -5.13 8.51
CA ARG A 65 15.33 -4.46 8.76
C ARG A 65 15.27 -3.28 9.72
N THR A 66 14.11 -2.66 9.92
CA THR A 66 14.01 -1.45 10.74
C THR A 66 12.77 -1.51 11.62
N ARG A 67 12.95 -1.20 12.90
CA ARG A 67 11.79 -0.92 13.77
C ARG A 67 11.03 0.27 13.16
N PRO A 68 9.74 0.14 12.85
CA PRO A 68 8.98 1.14 12.06
C PRO A 68 9.05 2.56 12.63
N LEU A 69 9.14 2.69 13.95
CA LEU A 69 9.20 3.99 14.63
C LEU A 69 10.62 4.51 14.88
N ALA A 70 11.66 3.71 14.68
CA ALA A 70 13.06 4.12 14.96
C ALA A 70 13.55 5.23 14.01
N SER A 71 12.90 5.40 12.85
CA SER A 71 13.23 6.43 11.87
C SER A 71 12.33 7.67 11.96
N CYS A 72 11.39 7.72 12.92
CA CYS A 72 10.50 8.85 13.07
C CYS A 72 11.28 10.07 13.52
N ARG A 73 11.17 11.16 12.77
CA ARG A 73 11.72 12.46 13.11
C ARG A 73 10.60 13.44 13.41
N PRO A 74 10.77 14.34 14.38
CA PRO A 74 9.77 15.37 14.65
C PRO A 74 9.36 16.11 13.38
N SER A 75 8.09 16.41 13.26
CA SER A 75 7.56 17.22 12.18
C SER A 75 7.93 18.70 12.37
N ALA A 76 8.20 19.41 11.28
CA ALA A 76 8.30 20.88 11.29
C ALA A 76 6.95 21.56 11.58
N THR A 77 5.85 20.80 11.50
CA THR A 77 4.47 21.27 11.73
C THR A 77 3.76 20.32 12.70
N PRO A 78 4.14 20.27 13.99
CA PRO A 78 3.66 19.26 14.94
C PRO A 78 2.13 19.30 15.14
N TRP A 79 1.48 20.45 14.92
CA TRP A 79 0.01 20.60 14.93
C TRP A 79 -0.69 19.93 13.74
N ARG A 80 0.06 19.48 12.72
CA ARG A 80 -0.44 18.71 11.56
C ARG A 80 -0.12 17.23 11.65
N GLY A 81 0.74 16.83 12.60
CA GLY A 81 1.21 15.48 12.83
C GLY A 81 2.57 15.50 13.54
N ALA A 82 2.73 14.68 14.56
CA ALA A 82 3.91 14.69 15.43
C ALA A 82 5.21 14.37 14.68
N PHE A 83 5.15 13.50 13.67
CA PHE A 83 6.32 13.02 12.93
C PHE A 83 6.24 13.31 11.43
N SER A 84 7.42 13.41 10.81
CA SER A 84 7.57 13.57 9.36
C SER A 84 7.74 12.20 8.67
N THR A 85 7.09 12.01 7.53
CA THR A 85 7.28 10.84 6.65
C THR A 85 8.54 10.91 5.80
N ARG A 86 9.35 12.00 5.90
CA ARG A 86 10.53 12.22 5.04
C ARG A 86 11.55 11.07 5.11
N ALA A 87 11.81 10.55 6.31
CA ALA A 87 12.75 9.45 6.51
C ALA A 87 12.21 8.15 5.88
N LEU A 88 10.92 7.87 6.04
CA LEU A 88 10.24 6.75 5.40
C LEU A 88 10.33 6.86 3.87
N ARG A 89 9.97 8.01 3.31
CA ARG A 89 10.06 8.27 1.86
C ARG A 89 11.48 8.06 1.33
N LYS A 90 12.50 8.58 2.03
CA LYS A 90 13.91 8.38 1.63
C LYS A 90 14.31 6.91 1.63
N ARG A 91 13.82 6.13 2.60
CA ARG A 91 14.07 4.69 2.66
C ARG A 91 13.38 3.96 1.52
N ILE A 92 12.09 4.21 1.32
CA ILE A 92 11.30 3.62 0.23
C ILE A 92 11.96 3.90 -1.13
N GLY A 93 12.42 5.14 -1.38
CA GLY A 93 13.09 5.51 -2.62
C GLY A 93 14.48 4.89 -2.85
N ARG A 94 14.98 4.04 -1.93
CA ARG A 94 16.20 3.24 -2.15
C ARG A 94 15.89 1.83 -2.68
N VAL A 95 14.66 1.37 -2.49
CA VAL A 95 14.24 0.00 -2.81
C VAL A 95 13.15 -0.04 -3.89
N LEU A 96 12.47 1.07 -4.11
CA LEU A 96 11.45 1.18 -5.15
C LEU A 96 11.93 2.08 -6.30
N PRO A 97 11.40 1.88 -7.51
CA PRO A 97 11.52 2.81 -8.63
C PRO A 97 11.04 4.21 -8.26
N ALA A 98 11.47 5.23 -9.03
CA ALA A 98 11.08 6.61 -8.78
C ALA A 98 9.60 6.86 -9.08
N THR A 99 9.03 6.14 -10.04
CA THR A 99 7.67 6.35 -10.51
C THR A 99 6.88 5.04 -10.64
N PHE A 100 5.55 5.16 -10.66
CA PHE A 100 4.65 4.02 -10.91
C PHE A 100 4.87 3.42 -12.30
N GLU A 101 5.24 4.25 -13.27
CA GLU A 101 5.43 3.87 -14.67
C GLU A 101 6.63 2.95 -14.89
N GLU A 102 7.56 2.94 -13.94
CA GLU A 102 8.75 2.06 -13.95
C GLU A 102 8.48 0.68 -13.31
N LEU A 103 7.29 0.46 -12.75
CA LEU A 103 6.94 -0.82 -12.12
C LEU A 103 6.72 -1.91 -13.15
N GLY A 104 7.10 -3.14 -12.81
CA GLY A 104 6.84 -4.32 -13.63
C GLY A 104 5.36 -4.72 -13.71
N LYS A 105 4.55 -4.27 -12.74
CA LYS A 105 3.10 -4.49 -12.72
C LYS A 105 2.36 -3.24 -12.27
N PRO A 106 1.12 -2.99 -12.79
CA PRO A 106 0.29 -1.89 -12.33
C PRO A 106 0.05 -1.93 -10.83
N LEU A 107 0.09 -0.75 -10.20
CA LEU A 107 -0.12 -0.57 -8.77
C LEU A 107 -1.09 0.59 -8.51
N GLY A 108 -2.01 0.38 -7.58
CA GLY A 108 -2.82 1.43 -6.96
C GLY A 108 -2.45 1.60 -5.48
N VAL A 109 -2.20 2.83 -5.06
CA VAL A 109 -1.90 3.17 -3.67
C VAL A 109 -3.05 3.96 -3.05
N GLY A 110 -3.66 3.39 -2.00
CA GLY A 110 -4.79 3.98 -1.29
C GLY A 110 -4.36 5.10 -0.35
N VAL A 111 -4.89 6.30 -0.57
CA VAL A 111 -4.71 7.49 0.28
C VAL A 111 -6.05 8.17 0.48
N TYR A 112 -6.15 9.14 1.41
CA TYR A 112 -7.29 10.04 1.42
C TYR A 112 -6.87 11.50 1.38
N ASP A 113 -7.66 12.32 0.70
CA ASP A 113 -7.47 13.76 0.63
C ASP A 113 -7.84 14.38 1.99
N ARG A 114 -6.87 15.10 2.60
CA ARG A 114 -7.08 15.73 3.91
C ARG A 114 -8.16 16.80 3.90
N ALA A 115 -8.37 17.49 2.78
CA ALA A 115 -9.31 18.61 2.69
C ALA A 115 -10.76 18.13 2.54
N THR A 116 -10.98 17.08 1.75
CA THR A 116 -12.31 16.55 1.46
C THR A 116 -12.69 15.35 2.32
N GLY A 117 -11.71 14.63 2.87
CA GLY A 117 -11.91 13.35 3.55
C GLY A 117 -12.13 12.17 2.59
N GLU A 118 -12.11 12.40 1.28
CA GLU A 118 -12.44 11.41 0.27
C GLU A 118 -11.28 10.44 0.01
N PRO A 119 -11.56 9.14 -0.16
CA PRO A 119 -10.56 8.15 -0.56
C PRO A 119 -10.13 8.39 -2.00
N ARG A 120 -8.84 8.20 -2.27
CA ARG A 120 -8.25 8.31 -3.60
C ARG A 120 -7.24 7.20 -3.87
N LEU A 121 -7.33 6.59 -5.05
CA LEU A 121 -6.35 5.62 -5.53
C LEU A 121 -5.33 6.34 -6.42
N VAL A 122 -4.07 6.38 -5.99
CA VAL A 122 -2.95 6.95 -6.74
C VAL A 122 -2.32 5.84 -7.58
N THR A 123 -2.22 6.04 -8.89
CA THR A 123 -1.77 5.03 -9.86
C THR A 123 -0.66 5.52 -10.79
N SER A 124 -0.15 6.75 -10.59
CA SER A 124 0.87 7.37 -11.44
C SER A 124 1.75 8.37 -10.68
N GLY A 125 2.92 8.69 -11.23
CA GLY A 125 3.86 9.70 -10.74
C GLY A 125 4.80 9.20 -9.64
N ASP A 126 5.18 10.06 -8.66
CA ASP A 126 6.18 9.80 -7.61
C ASP A 126 5.73 8.66 -6.67
N LEU A 127 6.22 7.46 -6.93
CA LEU A 127 5.85 6.25 -6.18
C LEU A 127 6.27 6.31 -4.71
N PRO A 128 7.53 6.61 -4.34
CA PRO A 128 7.93 6.70 -2.95
C PRO A 128 7.12 7.72 -2.14
N ARG A 129 6.68 8.79 -2.79
CA ARG A 129 5.88 9.82 -2.14
C ARG A 129 4.43 9.36 -1.91
N ALA A 130 3.83 8.70 -2.89
CA ALA A 130 2.48 8.13 -2.76
C ALA A 130 2.43 7.05 -1.67
N VAL A 131 3.41 6.14 -1.63
CA VAL A 131 3.50 5.10 -0.57
C VAL A 131 3.72 5.74 0.81
N ALA A 132 4.55 6.79 0.91
CA ALA A 132 4.73 7.53 2.16
C ALA A 132 3.45 8.27 2.60
N ALA A 133 2.64 8.76 1.66
CA ALA A 133 1.33 9.35 1.95
C ALA A 133 0.35 8.31 2.50
N SER A 134 0.33 7.13 1.88
CA SER A 134 -0.48 5.99 2.33
C SER A 134 -0.10 5.49 3.74
N CYS A 135 1.13 5.75 4.19
CA CYS A 135 1.60 5.41 5.54
C CYS A 135 1.51 6.58 6.53
N ALA A 136 0.99 7.73 6.12
CA ALA A 136 0.89 8.92 6.95
C ALA A 136 -0.36 8.87 7.84
N VAL A 137 -0.31 8.05 8.91
CA VAL A 137 -1.42 7.89 9.87
C VAL A 137 -1.79 9.25 10.47
N PRO A 138 -3.08 9.64 10.43
CA PRO A 138 -3.57 10.91 10.97
C PRO A 138 -3.18 11.12 12.44
N GLY A 139 -2.79 12.34 12.78
CA GLY A 139 -2.32 12.69 14.13
C GLY A 139 -0.88 12.26 14.41
N LEU A 140 -0.45 11.10 13.92
CA LEU A 140 0.90 10.60 14.11
C LEU A 140 1.88 11.21 13.10
N PHE A 141 1.52 11.26 11.82
CA PHE A 141 2.36 11.82 10.77
C PHE A 141 1.77 13.06 10.13
N ALA A 142 2.65 13.98 9.72
CA ALA A 142 2.26 15.13 8.91
C ALA A 142 1.78 14.68 7.52
N PRO A 143 0.74 15.32 6.97
CA PRO A 143 0.24 15.02 5.63
C PRO A 143 1.31 15.19 4.55
N VAL A 144 1.23 14.39 3.51
CA VAL A 144 2.17 14.41 2.37
C VAL A 144 1.52 15.13 1.20
N ARG A 145 2.22 16.11 0.64
CA ARG A 145 1.79 16.80 -0.59
C ARG A 145 2.15 15.96 -1.81
N LEU A 146 1.18 15.64 -2.65
CA LEU A 146 1.41 14.99 -3.95
C LEU A 146 1.56 16.03 -5.08
N ALA A 147 1.72 15.54 -6.31
CA ALA A 147 2.01 16.38 -7.48
C ALA A 147 0.86 17.35 -7.85
N ASP A 148 -0.37 16.99 -7.56
CA ASP A 148 -1.56 17.84 -7.73
C ASP A 148 -1.66 18.99 -6.71
N GLY A 149 -0.72 19.08 -5.78
CA GLY A 149 -0.67 20.11 -4.74
C GLY A 149 -1.52 19.81 -3.51
N ALA A 150 -2.39 18.80 -3.53
CA ALA A 150 -3.22 18.42 -2.40
C ALA A 150 -2.41 17.67 -1.32
N LEU A 151 -2.96 17.64 -0.11
CA LEU A 151 -2.36 16.99 1.06
C LEU A 151 -3.07 15.67 1.37
N TYR A 152 -2.31 14.60 1.42
CA TYR A 152 -2.82 13.25 1.60
C TYR A 152 -2.32 12.61 2.89
N LEU A 153 -3.12 11.71 3.41
CA LEU A 153 -2.89 10.92 4.61
C LEU A 153 -3.17 9.43 4.32
N ASP A 154 -2.93 8.58 5.32
CA ASP A 154 -3.15 7.13 5.26
C ASP A 154 -4.61 6.81 4.92
N GLY A 155 -4.80 6.17 3.75
CA GLY A 155 -6.11 5.79 3.26
C GLY A 155 -6.87 4.84 4.18
N GLY A 156 -6.16 4.05 5.00
CA GLY A 156 -6.76 3.13 5.96
C GLY A 156 -7.63 3.79 7.03
N ALA A 157 -7.54 5.12 7.17
CA ALA A 157 -8.43 5.89 8.06
C ALA A 157 -9.87 6.00 7.53
N VAL A 158 -10.07 5.86 6.21
CA VAL A 158 -11.38 6.00 5.55
C VAL A 158 -11.82 4.71 4.85
N ASP A 159 -10.88 4.00 4.22
CA ASP A 159 -11.12 2.70 3.59
C ASP A 159 -9.86 1.81 3.73
N ARG A 160 -10.01 0.64 4.32
CA ARG A 160 -8.88 -0.26 4.56
C ARG A 160 -8.45 -1.02 3.30
N THR A 161 -9.32 -1.19 2.34
CA THR A 161 -9.13 -2.09 1.20
C THR A 161 -9.11 -1.39 -0.16
N PHE A 162 -9.81 -0.28 -0.30
CA PHE A 162 -9.97 0.44 -1.58
C PHE A 162 -10.61 -0.42 -2.69
N LEU A 163 -11.41 -1.42 -2.32
CA LEU A 163 -12.04 -2.33 -3.29
C LEU A 163 -12.98 -1.60 -4.26
N ALA A 164 -13.73 -0.61 -3.79
CA ALA A 164 -14.62 0.18 -4.65
C ALA A 164 -13.83 0.96 -5.71
N LEU A 165 -12.71 1.59 -5.31
CA LEU A 165 -11.84 2.33 -6.22
C LEU A 165 -11.02 1.41 -7.11
N HIS A 166 -10.62 0.21 -6.64
CA HIS A 166 -10.05 -0.82 -7.49
C HIS A 166 -11.04 -1.22 -8.60
N LYS A 167 -12.30 -1.49 -8.23
CA LYS A 167 -13.34 -1.86 -9.22
C LYS A 167 -13.60 -0.74 -10.24
N ALA A 168 -13.54 0.52 -9.83
CA ALA A 168 -13.63 1.66 -10.76
C ALA A 168 -12.40 1.76 -11.68
N TRP A 169 -11.20 1.49 -11.15
CA TRP A 169 -9.95 1.53 -11.93
C TRP A 169 -9.81 0.35 -12.89
N ARG A 170 -10.24 -0.85 -12.47
CA ARG A 170 -10.10 -2.10 -13.24
C ARG A 170 -11.41 -2.90 -13.25
N PRO A 171 -12.45 -2.41 -13.94
CA PRO A 171 -13.83 -2.92 -13.83
C PRO A 171 -13.99 -4.39 -14.19
N GLU A 172 -13.20 -4.88 -15.17
CA GLU A 172 -13.28 -6.25 -15.69
C GLU A 172 -12.38 -7.25 -14.93
N ARG A 173 -11.65 -6.78 -13.92
CA ARG A 173 -10.72 -7.63 -13.17
C ARG A 173 -11.33 -8.16 -11.88
N ARG A 174 -11.02 -9.42 -11.59
CA ARG A 174 -11.26 -10.02 -10.28
C ARG A 174 -10.11 -9.67 -9.35
N ALA A 175 -10.40 -9.47 -8.07
CA ALA A 175 -9.39 -9.23 -7.06
C ALA A 175 -9.50 -10.22 -5.91
N VAL A 176 -8.35 -10.64 -5.39
CA VAL A 176 -8.24 -11.31 -4.10
C VAL A 176 -7.82 -10.26 -3.08
N CYS A 177 -8.60 -10.08 -2.04
CA CYS A 177 -8.32 -9.13 -0.97
C CYS A 177 -7.76 -9.85 0.26
N HIS A 178 -6.52 -9.53 0.61
CA HIS A 178 -5.94 -9.91 1.89
C HIS A 178 -6.28 -8.86 2.94
N LEU A 179 -7.32 -9.13 3.71
CA LEU A 179 -7.77 -8.25 4.79
C LEU A 179 -7.11 -8.66 6.11
N VAL A 180 -6.24 -7.79 6.63
CA VAL A 180 -5.62 -7.97 7.94
C VAL A 180 -6.54 -7.37 9.01
N LYS A 181 -6.95 -8.19 9.99
CA LYS A 181 -7.68 -7.77 11.20
C LYS A 181 -6.81 -7.99 12.44
N ASP A 182 -7.16 -7.37 13.54
CA ASP A 182 -6.43 -7.53 14.80
C ASP A 182 -6.49 -8.96 15.34
N ASP A 183 -7.56 -9.66 15.04
CA ASP A 183 -7.88 -11.02 15.46
C ASP A 183 -7.56 -12.11 14.41
N GLY A 184 -6.92 -11.75 13.30
CA GLY A 184 -6.53 -12.72 12.27
C GLY A 184 -6.53 -12.19 10.85
N VAL A 185 -6.38 -13.12 9.91
CA VAL A 185 -6.49 -12.87 8.47
C VAL A 185 -7.86 -13.38 8.02
N GLU A 186 -8.65 -12.53 7.39
CA GLU A 186 -9.90 -12.91 6.75
C GLU A 186 -9.77 -12.70 5.24
N LEU A 187 -10.06 -13.76 4.48
CA LEU A 187 -10.25 -13.69 3.04
C LEU A 187 -11.69 -13.28 2.79
N VAL A 188 -11.90 -12.08 2.28
CA VAL A 188 -13.24 -11.60 1.95
C VAL A 188 -13.60 -12.05 0.56
N GLN A 189 -14.56 -12.96 0.49
CA GLN A 189 -15.19 -13.37 -0.76
C GLN A 189 -16.48 -12.55 -0.93
N ARG A 190 -16.51 -11.65 -1.90
CA ARG A 190 -17.73 -10.92 -2.29
C ARG A 190 -17.91 -10.98 -3.80
N ASP A 191 -19.09 -11.41 -4.24
CA ASP A 191 -19.61 -11.32 -5.62
C ASP A 191 -18.58 -11.63 -6.73
N GLY A 192 -18.01 -12.84 -6.70
CA GLY A 192 -17.05 -13.30 -7.70
C GLY A 192 -15.60 -12.88 -7.46
N ILE A 193 -15.28 -12.35 -6.30
CA ILE A 193 -13.92 -12.20 -5.77
C ILE A 193 -13.54 -13.52 -5.07
N ILE A 194 -12.42 -14.09 -5.46
CA ILE A 194 -11.78 -15.24 -4.78
C ILE A 194 -10.39 -14.80 -4.40
#